data_7198f3aa5b9402ac3f407df4a3667fde
#
_entry.id   7198f3aa5b9402ac3f407df4a3667fde
#
_cell.length_a   1.000
_cell.length_b   1.000
_cell.length_c   1.000
_cell.angle_alpha   90.00
_cell.angle_beta   90.00
_cell.angle_gamma   90.00
#
_symmetry.space_group_name_H-M   'P 1'
#
loop_
_entity.id
_entity.type
_entity.pdbx_description
1 polymer ?
#
loop_
_entity_poly.entity_id
_entity_poly.type
_entity_poly.pdbx_seq_one_letter_code
_entity_poly.pdbx_strand_id
1 'polypeptide(L)'
;MRRLVLATFILILCAAAFVGFRSAEERDPRTVRIAYLPTTHALPLIAQQERETADGPVRVELIRYGSWPELMDALNTGRVDGASVLIELAVKAREQGIDVVAATLGHRDGNIVVTLPEITRTEDLRGKVFAIPHKQSTHKLLLDELLTRSGMTEADLTVVEMTPPEMPAALAQKQIAGYCVAEPFGAQALLLGTGKLFARSEELWEDSPCCALVFHGDFAREHRELAREMVRAYLDASEHLTEHPEEQTKVAGHFLKTQPDVLAASFDYISYESPILSHAAYDDLTYRMREEGLIARIPSYEEFVDERLLP
;
A
#
# COMPACT_ATOMS: atom_id res chain seq x y z
N MET A 1 -59.84 6.08 -12.98
CA MET A 1 -58.64 6.81 -12.55
C MET A 1 -57.63 5.94 -11.73
N ARG A 2 -58.00 5.25 -10.63
CA ARG A 2 -57.06 4.43 -9.83
C ARG A 2 -56.30 3.34 -10.61
N ARG A 3 -56.95 2.64 -11.56
CA ARG A 3 -56.31 1.60 -12.39
C ARG A 3 -55.30 2.16 -13.41
N LEU A 4 -55.51 3.37 -13.90
CA LEU A 4 -54.57 4.03 -14.83
C LEU A 4 -53.31 4.49 -14.09
N VAL A 5 -53.45 5.04 -12.89
CA VAL A 5 -52.33 5.49 -12.06
C VAL A 5 -51.44 4.30 -11.63
N LEU A 6 -52.06 3.14 -11.31
CA LEU A 6 -51.30 1.95 -10.93
C LEU A 6 -50.52 1.36 -12.13
N ALA A 7 -51.11 1.37 -13.33
CA ALA A 7 -50.44 0.90 -14.56
C ALA A 7 -49.26 1.79 -14.94
N THR A 8 -49.38 3.11 -14.77
CA THR A 8 -48.29 4.07 -15.03
C THR A 8 -47.16 3.90 -14.03
N PHE A 9 -47.48 3.64 -12.74
CA PHE A 9 -46.45 3.42 -11.68
C PHE A 9 -45.68 2.12 -11.92
N ILE A 10 -46.36 1.05 -12.35
CA ILE A 10 -45.70 -0.23 -12.69
C ILE A 10 -44.80 -0.07 -13.92
N LEU A 11 -45.25 0.68 -14.95
CA LEU A 11 -44.43 0.95 -16.13
C LEU A 11 -43.16 1.77 -15.81
N ILE A 12 -43.27 2.75 -14.92
CA ILE A 12 -42.11 3.57 -14.45
C ILE A 12 -41.15 2.70 -13.62
N LEU A 13 -41.65 1.83 -12.75
CA LEU A 13 -40.83 0.89 -11.99
C LEU A 13 -40.12 -0.13 -12.88
N CYS A 14 -40.81 -0.68 -13.88
CA CYS A 14 -40.21 -1.58 -14.86
C CYS A 14 -39.21 -0.86 -15.78
N ALA A 15 -39.48 0.37 -16.18
CA ALA A 15 -38.52 1.19 -16.94
C ALA A 15 -37.28 1.56 -16.09
N ALA A 16 -37.48 1.93 -14.83
CA ALA A 16 -36.36 2.20 -13.90
C ALA A 16 -35.52 0.94 -13.61
N ALA A 17 -36.16 -0.22 -13.45
CA ALA A 17 -35.49 -1.51 -13.31
C ALA A 17 -34.74 -1.89 -14.61
N PHE A 18 -35.32 -1.64 -15.77
CA PHE A 18 -34.74 -1.92 -17.09
C PHE A 18 -33.56 -0.96 -17.39
N VAL A 19 -33.68 0.31 -17.01
CA VAL A 19 -32.57 1.30 -17.11
C VAL A 19 -31.46 0.96 -16.10
N GLY A 20 -31.80 0.55 -14.87
CA GLY A 20 -30.85 0.08 -13.88
C GLY A 20 -30.11 -1.21 -14.30
N PHE A 21 -30.79 -2.08 -15.10
CA PHE A 21 -30.18 -3.31 -15.63
C PHE A 21 -29.32 -3.04 -16.89
N ARG A 22 -29.57 -1.95 -17.63
CA ARG A 22 -28.80 -1.57 -18.81
C ARG A 22 -27.56 -0.72 -18.52
N SER A 23 -27.41 -0.21 -17.30
CA SER A 23 -26.25 0.57 -16.87
C SER A 23 -25.19 -0.24 -16.12
N ALA A 24 -25.30 -1.56 -16.04
CA ALA A 24 -24.15 -2.40 -15.89
C ALA A 24 -23.47 -2.41 -17.28
N GLU A 25 -22.61 -1.42 -17.54
CA GLU A 25 -21.64 -1.47 -18.63
C GLU A 25 -21.01 -2.87 -18.57
N GLU A 26 -21.10 -3.65 -19.65
CA GLU A 26 -20.49 -4.97 -19.71
C GLU A 26 -19.00 -4.77 -19.52
N ARG A 27 -18.55 -4.94 -18.28
CA ARG A 27 -17.14 -4.80 -17.89
C ARG A 27 -16.34 -5.80 -18.71
N ASP A 28 -15.24 -5.35 -19.30
CA ASP A 28 -14.29 -6.25 -19.95
C ASP A 28 -13.90 -7.35 -18.94
N PRO A 29 -14.17 -8.63 -19.23
CA PRO A 29 -13.93 -9.75 -18.30
C PRO A 29 -12.45 -9.88 -17.90
N ARG A 30 -11.55 -9.21 -18.62
CA ARG A 30 -10.12 -9.16 -18.31
C ARG A 30 -9.76 -8.09 -17.30
N THR A 31 -10.70 -7.25 -16.85
CA THR A 31 -10.42 -6.13 -15.96
C THR A 31 -10.31 -6.57 -14.51
N VAL A 32 -9.20 -6.21 -13.86
CA VAL A 32 -8.93 -6.39 -12.44
C VAL A 32 -8.85 -5.02 -11.77
N ARG A 33 -9.70 -4.77 -10.78
CA ARG A 33 -9.74 -3.51 -10.01
C ARG A 33 -8.77 -3.59 -8.85
N ILE A 34 -7.72 -2.77 -8.88
CA ILE A 34 -6.69 -2.75 -7.86
C ILE A 34 -6.67 -1.40 -7.13
N ALA A 35 -6.92 -1.46 -5.82
CA ALA A 35 -6.80 -0.31 -4.94
C ALA A 35 -5.33 0.02 -4.65
N TYR A 36 -5.00 1.32 -4.57
CA TYR A 36 -3.66 1.75 -4.21
C TYR A 36 -3.67 3.14 -3.53
N LEU A 37 -2.61 3.45 -2.78
CA LEU A 37 -2.29 4.81 -2.37
C LEU A 37 -1.21 5.40 -3.30
N PRO A 38 -1.24 6.72 -3.57
CA PRO A 38 -0.29 7.37 -4.47
C PRO A 38 1.08 7.55 -3.81
N THR A 39 1.82 6.47 -3.70
CA THR A 39 3.20 6.37 -3.21
C THR A 39 4.07 5.66 -4.25
N THR A 40 5.39 5.80 -4.16
CA THR A 40 6.32 5.03 -5.01
C THR A 40 6.22 3.53 -4.78
N HIS A 41 5.68 3.10 -3.64
CA HIS A 41 5.41 1.70 -3.30
C HIS A 41 4.45 1.00 -4.28
N ALA A 42 3.59 1.76 -4.96
CA ALA A 42 2.67 1.22 -5.96
C ALA A 42 3.22 1.29 -7.40
N LEU A 43 4.50 1.67 -7.59
CA LEU A 43 5.06 1.87 -8.92
C LEU A 43 4.97 0.66 -9.85
N PRO A 44 5.16 -0.61 -9.39
CA PRO A 44 4.97 -1.77 -10.25
C PRO A 44 3.56 -1.88 -10.85
N LEU A 45 2.50 -1.52 -10.10
CA LEU A 45 1.12 -1.49 -10.62
C LEU A 45 0.96 -0.44 -11.72
N ILE A 46 1.57 0.73 -11.52
CA ILE A 46 1.53 1.84 -12.47
C ILE A 46 2.27 1.45 -13.74
N ALA A 47 3.48 0.90 -13.60
CA ALA A 47 4.26 0.41 -14.73
C ALA A 47 3.55 -0.71 -15.50
N GLN A 48 2.90 -1.64 -14.78
CA GLN A 48 2.08 -2.68 -15.40
C GLN A 48 0.97 -2.08 -16.26
N GLN A 49 0.18 -1.12 -15.73
CA GLN A 49 -0.91 -0.49 -16.46
C GLN A 49 -0.40 0.26 -17.72
N GLU A 50 0.75 0.96 -17.64
CA GLU A 50 1.34 1.64 -18.79
C GLU A 50 1.83 0.69 -19.88
N ARG A 51 2.18 -0.54 -19.52
CA ARG A 51 2.68 -1.57 -20.43
C ARG A 51 1.57 -2.45 -21.03
N GLU A 52 0.31 -2.25 -20.61
CA GLU A 52 -0.82 -2.99 -21.15
C GLU A 52 -1.00 -2.75 -22.66
N THR A 53 -1.35 -3.83 -23.35
CA THR A 53 -1.73 -3.77 -24.76
C THR A 53 -3.24 -4.00 -24.91
N ALA A 54 -3.82 -3.49 -25.99
CA ALA A 54 -5.28 -3.62 -26.23
C ALA A 54 -5.74 -5.08 -26.24
N ASP A 55 -4.91 -6.01 -26.71
CA ASP A 55 -5.20 -7.45 -26.81
C ASP A 55 -4.55 -8.26 -25.66
N GLY A 56 -4.02 -7.60 -24.63
CA GLY A 56 -3.37 -8.25 -23.47
C GLY A 56 -4.33 -9.12 -22.68
N PRO A 57 -3.80 -10.11 -21.94
CA PRO A 57 -4.63 -11.06 -21.18
C PRO A 57 -5.30 -10.44 -19.95
N VAL A 58 -4.79 -9.34 -19.44
CA VAL A 58 -5.28 -8.62 -18.27
C VAL A 58 -5.35 -7.12 -18.53
N ARG A 59 -6.31 -6.45 -17.89
CA ARG A 59 -6.44 -4.99 -17.81
C ARG A 59 -6.52 -4.58 -16.36
N VAL A 60 -5.72 -3.61 -15.96
CA VAL A 60 -5.71 -3.10 -14.58
C VAL A 60 -6.48 -1.78 -14.52
N GLU A 61 -7.54 -1.77 -13.74
CA GLU A 61 -8.24 -0.55 -13.34
C GLU A 61 -7.70 -0.11 -11.98
N LEU A 62 -6.86 0.93 -11.97
CA LEU A 62 -6.27 1.47 -10.75
C LEU A 62 -7.26 2.39 -10.03
N ILE A 63 -7.62 2.04 -8.79
CA ILE A 63 -8.54 2.80 -7.95
C ILE A 63 -7.76 3.44 -6.81
N ARG A 64 -7.61 4.77 -6.90
CA ARG A 64 -6.86 5.56 -5.94
C ARG A 64 -7.66 5.81 -4.67
N TYR A 65 -7.02 5.57 -3.52
CA TYR A 65 -7.53 5.90 -2.19
C TYR A 65 -6.66 6.97 -1.52
N GLY A 66 -7.23 7.66 -0.52
CA GLY A 66 -6.55 8.71 0.24
C GLY A 66 -5.96 8.21 1.56
N SER A 67 -6.45 7.10 2.08
CA SER A 67 -6.03 6.55 3.36
C SER A 67 -6.04 5.02 3.37
N TRP A 68 -5.23 4.43 4.25
CA TRP A 68 -5.17 2.97 4.43
C TRP A 68 -6.50 2.38 4.91
N PRO A 69 -7.23 2.99 5.87
CA PRO A 69 -8.53 2.46 6.29
C PRO A 69 -9.55 2.38 5.16
N GLU A 70 -9.66 3.40 4.30
CA GLU A 70 -10.59 3.39 3.16
C GLU A 70 -10.22 2.30 2.14
N LEU A 71 -8.92 2.14 1.87
CA LEU A 71 -8.42 1.10 0.97
C LEU A 71 -8.73 -0.29 1.52
N MET A 72 -8.44 -0.53 2.82
CA MET A 72 -8.73 -1.81 3.46
C MET A 72 -10.23 -2.12 3.50
N ASP A 73 -11.08 -1.12 3.74
CA ASP A 73 -12.54 -1.30 3.69
C ASP A 73 -13.00 -1.74 2.29
N ALA A 74 -12.42 -1.17 1.22
CA ALA A 74 -12.72 -1.58 -0.14
C ALA A 74 -12.25 -3.01 -0.45
N LEU A 75 -11.05 -3.39 0.00
CA LEU A 75 -10.52 -4.75 -0.18
C LEU A 75 -11.32 -5.77 0.63
N ASN A 76 -11.54 -5.51 1.92
CA ASN A 76 -12.22 -6.43 2.83
C ASN A 76 -13.68 -6.72 2.44
N THR A 77 -14.31 -5.80 1.73
CA THR A 77 -15.71 -5.91 1.28
C THR A 77 -15.86 -6.37 -0.17
N GLY A 78 -14.76 -6.66 -0.88
CA GLY A 78 -14.78 -7.06 -2.30
C GLY A 78 -15.21 -5.95 -3.26
N ARG A 79 -15.19 -4.67 -2.82
CA ARG A 79 -15.43 -3.53 -3.73
C ARG A 79 -14.33 -3.35 -4.76
N VAL A 80 -13.15 -3.87 -4.47
CA VAL A 80 -12.02 -4.04 -5.38
C VAL A 80 -11.60 -5.50 -5.39
N ASP A 81 -10.99 -5.93 -6.48
CA ASP A 81 -10.57 -7.31 -6.67
C ASP A 81 -9.23 -7.60 -5.95
N GLY A 82 -8.41 -6.56 -5.77
CA GLY A 82 -7.16 -6.61 -5.03
C GLY A 82 -6.66 -5.22 -4.66
N ALA A 83 -5.51 -5.17 -4.00
CA ALA A 83 -4.87 -3.94 -3.57
C ALA A 83 -3.35 -4.08 -3.46
N SER A 84 -2.63 -2.97 -3.71
CA SER A 84 -1.29 -2.76 -3.18
C SER A 84 -1.44 -2.13 -1.79
N VAL A 85 -1.14 -2.89 -0.74
CA VAL A 85 -1.50 -2.54 0.63
C VAL A 85 -0.37 -2.88 1.59
N LEU A 86 -0.30 -2.17 2.71
CA LEU A 86 0.58 -2.52 3.83
C LEU A 86 0.33 -3.97 4.25
N ILE A 87 1.36 -4.80 4.21
CA ILE A 87 1.25 -6.24 4.44
C ILE A 87 0.68 -6.57 5.83
N GLU A 88 1.01 -5.77 6.84
CA GLU A 88 0.53 -5.94 8.21
C GLU A 88 -0.99 -5.79 8.30
N LEU A 89 -1.57 -4.86 7.55
CA LEU A 89 -3.02 -4.68 7.51
C LEU A 89 -3.71 -5.90 6.89
N ALA A 90 -3.12 -6.47 5.85
CA ALA A 90 -3.64 -7.68 5.22
C ALA A 90 -3.50 -8.91 6.12
N VAL A 91 -2.35 -9.08 6.81
CA VAL A 91 -2.14 -10.14 7.82
C VAL A 91 -3.15 -9.99 8.96
N LYS A 92 -3.38 -8.75 9.43
CA LYS A 92 -4.38 -8.47 10.48
C LYS A 92 -5.80 -8.80 10.01
N ALA A 93 -6.16 -8.44 8.78
CA ALA A 93 -7.45 -8.80 8.19
C ALA A 93 -7.61 -10.33 8.14
N ARG A 94 -6.58 -11.05 7.72
CA ARG A 94 -6.59 -12.52 7.69
C ARG A 94 -6.73 -13.14 9.07
N GLU A 95 -6.03 -12.62 10.09
CA GLU A 95 -6.20 -13.02 11.50
C GLU A 95 -7.64 -12.87 11.96
N GLN A 96 -8.31 -11.81 11.53
CA GLN A 96 -9.73 -11.51 11.87
C GLN A 96 -10.72 -12.34 11.06
N GLY A 97 -10.25 -13.22 10.18
CA GLY A 97 -11.09 -14.10 9.38
C GLY A 97 -11.59 -13.47 8.07
N ILE A 98 -11.08 -12.30 7.70
CA ILE A 98 -11.37 -11.71 6.39
C ILE A 98 -10.63 -12.54 5.33
N ASP A 99 -11.34 -12.86 4.26
CA ASP A 99 -10.81 -13.70 3.20
C ASP A 99 -10.01 -12.87 2.19
N VAL A 100 -8.73 -12.67 2.51
CA VAL A 100 -7.75 -12.01 1.65
C VAL A 100 -6.52 -12.89 1.54
N VAL A 101 -5.86 -12.88 0.38
CA VAL A 101 -4.64 -13.64 0.11
C VAL A 101 -3.60 -12.77 -0.57
N ALA A 102 -2.36 -12.86 -0.11
CA ALA A 102 -1.22 -12.21 -0.75
C ALA A 102 -0.71 -13.07 -1.91
N ALA A 103 -0.36 -12.42 -3.00
CA ALA A 103 0.27 -13.07 -4.15
C ALA A 103 1.80 -12.83 -4.16
N THR A 104 2.21 -11.59 -3.86
CA THR A 104 3.63 -11.21 -3.88
C THR A 104 3.83 -9.92 -3.08
N LEU A 105 5.08 -9.58 -2.78
CA LEU A 105 5.42 -8.25 -2.29
C LEU A 105 5.30 -7.22 -3.42
N GLY A 106 5.21 -5.93 -3.07
CA GLY A 106 5.28 -4.82 -4.00
C GLY A 106 6.70 -4.30 -4.18
N HIS A 107 7.44 -4.33 -3.12
CA HIS A 107 8.78 -3.79 -3.01
C HIS A 107 9.41 -4.23 -1.68
N ARG A 108 10.69 -3.91 -1.52
CA ARG A 108 11.40 -3.96 -0.24
C ARG A 108 11.83 -2.55 0.15
N ASP A 109 11.95 -2.29 1.44
CA ASP A 109 12.34 -1.00 2.00
C ASP A 109 11.43 0.17 1.54
N GLY A 110 11.98 1.32 1.18
CA GLY A 110 11.20 2.47 0.67
C GLY A 110 10.55 3.33 1.75
N ASN A 111 10.87 3.08 3.01
CA ASN A 111 10.46 3.90 4.14
C ASN A 111 11.66 4.63 4.73
N ILE A 112 11.47 5.88 5.10
CA ILE A 112 12.51 6.64 5.82
C ILE A 112 11.95 7.34 7.05
N VAL A 113 12.83 7.55 8.02
CA VAL A 113 12.58 8.41 9.17
C VAL A 113 13.14 9.79 8.87
N VAL A 114 12.26 10.79 8.91
CA VAL A 114 12.63 12.19 8.74
C VAL A 114 12.33 12.93 10.03
N THR A 115 13.26 13.79 10.46
CA THR A 115 13.12 14.60 11.69
C THR A 115 13.40 16.06 11.43
N LEU A 116 13.00 16.92 12.38
CA LEU A 116 13.47 18.30 12.43
C LEU A 116 15.02 18.33 12.54
N PRO A 117 15.69 19.34 11.98
CA PRO A 117 17.15 19.42 11.97
C PRO A 117 17.81 19.37 13.34
N GLU A 118 17.13 19.85 14.38
CA GLU A 118 17.60 19.86 15.78
C GLU A 118 17.57 18.49 16.47
N ILE A 119 16.85 17.50 15.94
CA ILE A 119 16.82 16.13 16.46
C ILE A 119 18.09 15.40 15.97
N THR A 120 19.08 15.21 16.81
CA THR A 120 20.37 14.65 16.41
C THR A 120 20.57 13.19 16.85
N ARG A 121 19.78 12.74 17.80
CA ARG A 121 19.77 11.38 18.33
C ARG A 121 18.34 11.01 18.74
N THR A 122 18.05 9.73 18.88
CA THR A 122 16.70 9.23 19.16
C THR A 122 16.12 9.79 20.46
N GLU A 123 16.96 9.97 21.48
CA GLU A 123 16.53 10.47 22.80
C GLU A 123 16.02 11.93 22.73
N ASP A 124 16.37 12.69 21.69
CA ASP A 124 15.84 14.03 21.47
C ASP A 124 14.34 14.03 21.12
N LEU A 125 13.78 12.85 20.79
CA LEU A 125 12.35 12.66 20.55
C LEU A 125 11.52 12.56 21.84
N ARG A 126 12.14 12.45 23.02
CA ARG A 126 11.40 12.36 24.30
C ARG A 126 10.42 13.52 24.47
N GLY A 127 9.16 13.19 24.77
CA GLY A 127 8.09 14.17 24.99
C GLY A 127 7.62 14.90 23.72
N LYS A 128 8.10 14.51 22.54
CA LYS A 128 7.71 15.13 21.26
C LYS A 128 6.63 14.32 20.55
N VAL A 129 6.03 14.95 19.55
CA VAL A 129 5.06 14.32 18.65
C VAL A 129 5.78 13.72 17.46
N PHE A 130 5.49 12.45 17.18
CA PHE A 130 6.04 11.71 16.03
C PHE A 130 4.88 11.11 15.21
N ALA A 131 4.92 11.22 13.89
CA ALA A 131 3.84 10.74 13.03
C ALA A 131 4.20 9.43 12.32
N ILE A 132 3.21 8.57 12.18
CA ILE A 132 3.23 7.36 11.35
C ILE A 132 1.94 7.26 10.55
N PRO A 133 1.91 6.56 9.39
CA PRO A 133 0.70 6.45 8.58
C PRO A 133 -0.41 5.62 9.22
N HIS A 134 -0.04 4.61 9.99
CA HIS A 134 -0.98 3.71 10.67
C HIS A 134 -0.27 2.94 11.79
N LYS A 135 -0.97 2.70 12.91
CA LYS A 135 -0.42 1.95 14.06
C LYS A 135 -0.16 0.47 13.75
N GLN A 136 -0.82 -0.09 12.75
CA GLN A 136 -0.58 -1.44 12.27
C GLN A 136 0.15 -1.36 10.93
N SER A 137 1.43 -1.02 10.93
CA SER A 137 2.22 -0.81 9.70
C SER A 137 3.70 -1.09 9.92
N THR A 138 4.42 -1.36 8.85
CA THR A 138 5.89 -1.40 8.83
C THR A 138 6.50 -0.15 9.49
N HIS A 139 5.91 1.02 9.25
CA HIS A 139 6.40 2.29 9.84
C HIS A 139 6.36 2.29 11.37
N LYS A 140 5.34 1.63 11.97
CA LYS A 140 5.27 1.44 13.43
C LYS A 140 6.39 0.50 13.90
N LEU A 141 6.58 -0.64 13.22
CA LEU A 141 7.64 -1.60 13.55
C LEU A 141 9.03 -0.96 13.42
N LEU A 142 9.26 -0.14 12.40
CA LEU A 142 10.51 0.62 12.24
C LEU A 142 10.71 1.67 13.34
N LEU A 143 9.65 2.35 13.77
CA LEU A 143 9.73 3.26 14.91
C LEU A 143 10.06 2.52 16.20
N ASP A 144 9.44 1.37 16.45
CA ASP A 144 9.70 0.57 17.66
C ASP A 144 11.14 0.08 17.70
N GLU A 145 11.67 -0.38 16.58
CA GLU A 145 13.06 -0.77 16.45
C GLU A 145 14.01 0.41 16.73
N LEU A 146 13.71 1.59 16.14
CA LEU A 146 14.49 2.82 16.38
C LEU A 146 14.52 3.19 17.86
N LEU A 147 13.37 3.13 18.54
CA LEU A 147 13.25 3.45 19.96
C LEU A 147 13.98 2.44 20.82
N THR A 148 13.78 1.15 20.56
CA THR A 148 14.37 0.04 21.31
C THR A 148 15.90 0.10 21.29
N ARG A 149 16.52 0.38 20.15
CA ARG A 149 18.00 0.56 20.04
C ARG A 149 18.54 1.67 20.94
N SER A 150 17.70 2.63 21.31
CA SER A 150 18.07 3.76 22.17
C SER A 150 17.55 3.62 23.60
N GLY A 151 17.07 2.45 24.00
CA GLY A 151 16.49 2.21 25.30
C GLY A 151 15.23 3.04 25.59
N MET A 152 14.48 3.35 24.53
CA MET A 152 13.22 4.09 24.57
C MET A 152 12.05 3.17 24.20
N THR A 153 10.86 3.64 24.50
CA THR A 153 9.58 3.00 24.13
C THR A 153 8.61 4.03 23.58
N GLU A 154 7.48 3.60 23.02
CA GLU A 154 6.41 4.50 22.57
C GLU A 154 5.90 5.43 23.70
N ALA A 155 5.99 5.01 24.99
CA ALA A 155 5.58 5.85 26.12
C ALA A 155 6.47 7.11 26.29
N ASP A 156 7.64 7.15 25.68
CA ASP A 156 8.56 8.30 25.77
C ASP A 156 8.20 9.45 24.82
N LEU A 157 7.26 9.25 23.88
CA LEU A 157 6.85 10.25 22.89
C LEU A 157 5.33 10.16 22.63
N THR A 158 4.78 11.09 21.88
CA THR A 158 3.38 11.05 21.44
C THR A 158 3.31 10.60 19.99
N VAL A 159 2.89 9.36 19.75
CA VAL A 159 2.71 8.83 18.39
C VAL A 159 1.33 9.20 17.88
N VAL A 160 1.28 9.83 16.70
CA VAL A 160 0.03 10.20 16.01
C VAL A 160 -0.06 9.54 14.65
N GLU A 161 -1.28 9.16 14.24
CA GLU A 161 -1.55 8.71 12.89
C GLU A 161 -1.84 9.92 11.98
N MET A 162 -1.21 9.96 10.82
CA MET A 162 -1.35 11.03 9.85
C MET A 162 -1.24 10.47 8.44
N THR A 163 -1.99 11.03 7.49
CA THR A 163 -1.85 10.60 6.08
C THR A 163 -0.49 11.01 5.53
N PRO A 164 0.17 10.18 4.72
CA PRO A 164 1.51 10.45 4.21
C PRO A 164 1.67 11.86 3.58
N PRO A 165 0.73 12.38 2.75
CA PRO A 165 0.87 13.70 2.15
C PRO A 165 0.85 14.88 3.16
N GLU A 166 0.30 14.67 4.37
CA GLU A 166 0.22 15.74 5.39
C GLU A 166 1.52 15.88 6.19
N MET A 167 2.32 14.81 6.30
CA MET A 167 3.49 14.76 7.18
C MET A 167 4.57 15.79 6.85
N PRO A 168 4.98 16.03 5.57
CA PRO A 168 5.99 17.04 5.26
C PRO A 168 5.58 18.45 5.69
N ALA A 169 4.29 18.79 5.51
CA ALA A 169 3.76 20.09 5.93
C ALA A 169 3.70 20.21 7.45
N ALA A 170 3.28 19.17 8.16
CA ALA A 170 3.25 19.14 9.62
C ALA A 170 4.65 19.28 10.24
N LEU A 171 5.68 18.64 9.64
CA LEU A 171 7.07 18.80 10.05
C LEU A 171 7.55 20.25 9.82
N ALA A 172 7.31 20.80 8.63
CA ALA A 172 7.70 22.17 8.29
C ALA A 172 7.08 23.20 9.23
N GLN A 173 5.85 22.95 9.71
CA GLN A 173 5.15 23.77 10.70
C GLN A 173 5.53 23.46 12.14
N LYS A 174 6.46 22.52 12.37
CA LYS A 174 6.88 22.05 13.70
C LYS A 174 5.74 21.50 14.57
N GLN A 175 4.67 21.00 13.93
CA GLN A 175 3.58 20.32 14.64
C GLN A 175 4.01 18.91 15.09
N ILE A 176 4.95 18.31 14.37
CA ILE A 176 5.60 17.05 14.68
C ILE A 176 7.12 17.23 14.69
N ALA A 177 7.84 16.45 15.47
CA ALA A 177 9.30 16.48 15.52
C ALA A 177 9.97 15.52 14.53
N GLY A 178 9.20 14.53 14.05
CA GLY A 178 9.63 13.56 13.06
C GLY A 178 8.48 12.68 12.61
N TYR A 179 8.74 11.89 11.59
CA TYR A 179 7.80 10.90 11.06
C TYR A 179 8.55 9.77 10.37
N CYS A 180 7.91 8.60 10.28
CA CYS A 180 8.30 7.50 9.43
C CYS A 180 7.27 7.36 8.30
N VAL A 181 7.73 7.34 7.05
CA VAL A 181 6.82 7.43 5.89
C VAL A 181 7.35 6.71 4.67
N ALA A 182 6.40 6.25 3.84
CA ALA A 182 6.66 5.80 2.48
C ALA A 182 7.07 6.95 1.55
N GLU A 183 7.99 6.69 0.62
CA GLU A 183 8.35 7.64 -0.41
C GLU A 183 7.17 7.94 -1.39
N PRO A 184 7.06 9.15 -1.93
CA PRO A 184 8.08 10.23 -2.01
C PRO A 184 8.00 11.28 -0.88
N PHE A 185 7.26 11.07 0.18
CA PHE A 185 6.98 12.10 1.20
C PHE A 185 8.17 12.35 2.13
N GLY A 186 9.09 11.41 2.25
CA GLY A 186 10.35 11.64 2.91
C GLY A 186 11.26 12.55 2.10
N ALA A 187 11.57 12.17 0.86
CA ALA A 187 12.38 12.96 -0.08
C ALA A 187 11.86 14.39 -0.24
N GLN A 188 10.53 14.59 -0.20
CA GLN A 188 9.94 15.93 -0.28
C GLN A 188 10.42 16.86 0.84
N ALA A 189 10.43 16.40 2.10
CA ALA A 189 10.89 17.24 3.20
C ALA A 189 12.42 17.46 3.18
N LEU A 190 13.18 16.47 2.70
CA LEU A 190 14.63 16.59 2.56
C LEU A 190 14.99 17.65 1.51
N LEU A 191 14.40 17.61 0.32
CA LEU A 191 14.68 18.56 -0.75
C LEU A 191 14.17 19.97 -0.45
N LEU A 192 13.08 20.12 0.32
CA LEU A 192 12.60 21.40 0.81
C LEU A 192 13.46 21.95 1.96
N GLY A 193 14.39 21.17 2.50
CA GLY A 193 15.23 21.57 3.63
C GLY A 193 14.47 21.75 4.96
N THR A 194 13.22 21.23 5.03
CA THR A 194 12.37 21.34 6.23
C THR A 194 12.62 20.22 7.22
N GLY A 195 13.22 19.12 6.77
CA GLY A 195 13.62 17.97 7.56
C GLY A 195 14.99 17.45 7.15
N LYS A 196 15.50 16.51 7.93
CA LYS A 196 16.71 15.75 7.60
C LYS A 196 16.42 14.27 7.67
N LEU A 197 17.15 13.49 6.86
CA LEU A 197 17.17 12.03 6.97
C LEU A 197 17.73 11.65 8.36
N PHE A 198 16.97 10.85 9.09
CA PHE A 198 17.37 10.36 10.41
C PHE A 198 17.76 8.88 10.36
N ALA A 199 16.98 8.08 9.67
CA ALA A 199 17.27 6.67 9.40
C ALA A 199 16.58 6.20 8.13
N ARG A 200 17.15 5.18 7.48
CA ARG A 200 16.53 4.42 6.39
C ARG A 200 15.90 3.14 6.95
N SER A 201 14.91 2.59 6.26
CA SER A 201 14.30 1.32 6.65
C SER A 201 15.31 0.17 6.72
N GLU A 202 16.20 0.06 5.73
CA GLU A 202 17.21 -0.99 5.68
C GLU A 202 18.23 -0.93 6.85
N GLU A 203 18.44 0.25 7.43
CA GLU A 203 19.29 0.41 8.61
C GLU A 203 18.61 -0.11 9.89
N LEU A 204 17.28 -0.10 9.94
CA LEU A 204 16.47 -0.53 11.07
C LEU A 204 16.04 -1.98 10.92
N TRP A 205 15.67 -2.38 9.73
CA TRP A 205 15.20 -3.72 9.38
C TRP A 205 15.55 -4.01 7.93
N GLU A 206 16.65 -4.75 7.71
CA GLU A 206 17.15 -5.12 6.38
C GLU A 206 16.09 -5.92 5.61
N ASP A 207 15.93 -5.61 4.32
CA ASP A 207 14.93 -6.22 3.42
C ASP A 207 13.49 -6.16 3.96
N SER A 208 13.15 -5.10 4.71
CA SER A 208 11.85 -5.00 5.36
C SER A 208 10.70 -5.11 4.37
N PRO A 209 9.77 -6.09 4.53
CA PRO A 209 8.57 -6.14 3.73
C PRO A 209 7.67 -4.96 4.11
N CYS A 210 7.04 -4.33 3.13
CA CYS A 210 6.13 -3.21 3.43
C CYS A 210 4.79 -3.37 2.73
N CYS A 211 4.73 -3.23 1.39
CA CYS A 211 3.47 -3.43 0.67
C CYS A 211 3.47 -4.77 -0.07
N ALA A 212 2.28 -5.35 -0.17
CA ALA A 212 2.04 -6.58 -0.92
C ALA A 212 0.89 -6.37 -1.92
N LEU A 213 0.92 -7.11 -3.02
CA LEU A 213 -0.23 -7.31 -3.88
C LEU A 213 -1.11 -8.38 -3.25
N VAL A 214 -2.27 -7.95 -2.78
CA VAL A 214 -3.24 -8.78 -2.04
C VAL A 214 -4.55 -8.81 -2.81
N PHE A 215 -5.15 -9.98 -2.96
CA PHE A 215 -6.47 -10.15 -3.58
C PHE A 215 -7.54 -10.48 -2.54
N HIS A 216 -8.77 -10.08 -2.82
CA HIS A 216 -9.94 -10.64 -2.16
C HIS A 216 -10.05 -12.13 -2.49
N GLY A 217 -10.34 -12.96 -1.49
CA GLY A 217 -10.29 -14.43 -1.65
C GLY A 217 -11.25 -14.97 -2.69
N ASP A 218 -12.46 -14.39 -2.81
CA ASP A 218 -13.41 -14.79 -3.85
C ASP A 218 -12.83 -14.55 -5.24
N PHE A 219 -12.24 -13.36 -5.49
CA PHE A 219 -11.60 -13.08 -6.77
C PHE A 219 -10.46 -14.07 -7.07
N ALA A 220 -9.58 -14.32 -6.11
CA ALA A 220 -8.46 -15.25 -6.28
C ALA A 220 -8.90 -16.69 -6.59
N ARG A 221 -10.09 -17.10 -6.10
CA ARG A 221 -10.64 -18.45 -6.35
C ARG A 221 -11.43 -18.52 -7.65
N GLU A 222 -12.35 -17.56 -7.86
CA GLU A 222 -13.30 -17.59 -8.99
C GLU A 222 -12.64 -17.16 -10.31
N HIS A 223 -11.62 -16.30 -10.24
CA HIS A 223 -10.91 -15.75 -11.39
C HIS A 223 -9.41 -16.07 -11.36
N ARG A 224 -9.05 -17.29 -10.94
CA ARG A 224 -7.65 -17.70 -10.71
C ARG A 224 -6.70 -17.43 -11.87
N GLU A 225 -7.10 -17.77 -13.10
CA GLU A 225 -6.25 -17.56 -14.28
C GLU A 225 -6.02 -16.06 -14.52
N LEU A 226 -7.05 -15.24 -14.33
CA LEU A 226 -6.93 -13.79 -14.46
C LEU A 226 -6.03 -13.21 -13.35
N ALA A 227 -6.15 -13.71 -12.11
CA ALA A 227 -5.27 -13.33 -11.00
C ALA A 227 -3.80 -13.71 -11.29
N ARG A 228 -3.55 -14.89 -11.87
CA ARG A 228 -2.20 -15.32 -12.29
C ARG A 228 -1.62 -14.43 -13.39
N GLU A 229 -2.41 -14.11 -14.42
CA GLU A 229 -2.00 -13.18 -15.47
C GLU A 229 -1.69 -11.79 -14.90
N MET A 230 -2.49 -11.32 -13.93
CA MET A 230 -2.24 -10.08 -13.21
C MET A 230 -0.90 -10.13 -12.46
N VAL A 231 -0.62 -11.20 -11.72
CA VAL A 231 0.63 -11.37 -10.95
C VAL A 231 1.82 -11.47 -11.89
N ARG A 232 1.72 -12.23 -13.00
CA ARG A 232 2.79 -12.32 -14.00
C ARG A 232 3.15 -10.94 -14.56
N ALA A 233 2.15 -10.20 -15.05
CA ALA A 233 2.37 -8.87 -15.62
C ALA A 233 2.90 -7.87 -14.58
N TYR A 234 2.51 -8.04 -13.31
CA TYR A 234 3.02 -7.26 -12.18
C TYR A 234 4.52 -7.54 -11.93
N LEU A 235 4.92 -8.81 -11.91
CA LEU A 235 6.31 -9.22 -11.72
C LEU A 235 7.19 -8.77 -12.91
N ASP A 236 6.69 -8.92 -14.14
CA ASP A 236 7.37 -8.45 -15.36
C ASP A 236 7.57 -6.92 -15.32
N ALA A 237 6.59 -6.17 -14.79
CA ALA A 237 6.71 -4.72 -14.61
C ALA A 237 7.71 -4.36 -13.51
N SER A 238 7.77 -5.13 -12.43
CA SER A 238 8.73 -4.98 -11.34
C SER A 238 10.17 -5.22 -11.80
N GLU A 239 10.38 -6.30 -12.55
CA GLU A 239 11.68 -6.62 -13.15
C GLU A 239 12.13 -5.51 -14.12
N HIS A 240 11.22 -5.05 -14.98
CA HIS A 240 11.51 -3.95 -15.91
C HIS A 240 11.94 -2.67 -15.16
N LEU A 241 11.26 -2.30 -14.08
CA LEU A 241 11.65 -1.12 -13.28
C LEU A 241 13.02 -1.30 -12.61
N THR A 242 13.40 -2.52 -12.27
CA THR A 242 14.71 -2.86 -11.71
C THR A 242 15.81 -2.75 -12.77
N GLU A 243 15.54 -3.26 -13.99
CA GLU A 243 16.48 -3.22 -15.11
C GLU A 243 16.62 -1.83 -15.75
N HIS A 244 15.57 -1.00 -15.65
CA HIS A 244 15.47 0.33 -16.24
C HIS A 244 15.17 1.43 -15.21
N PRO A 245 16.06 1.66 -14.23
CA PRO A 245 15.84 2.65 -13.16
C PRO A 245 15.65 4.08 -13.69
N GLU A 246 16.17 4.39 -14.87
CA GLU A 246 15.99 5.68 -15.55
C GLU A 246 14.53 5.96 -15.96
N GLU A 247 13.69 4.92 -16.06
CA GLU A 247 12.27 5.07 -16.40
C GLU A 247 11.39 5.31 -15.17
N GLN A 248 11.84 4.99 -13.96
CA GLN A 248 11.05 5.05 -12.73
C GLN A 248 10.45 6.44 -12.49
N THR A 249 11.25 7.49 -12.63
CA THR A 249 10.78 8.88 -12.45
C THR A 249 9.71 9.26 -13.47
N LYS A 250 9.85 8.83 -14.71
CA LYS A 250 8.87 9.12 -15.77
C LYS A 250 7.56 8.40 -15.50
N VAL A 251 7.60 7.10 -15.23
CA VAL A 251 6.43 6.28 -14.91
C VAL A 251 5.70 6.84 -13.68
N ALA A 252 6.43 7.12 -12.60
CA ALA A 252 5.86 7.71 -11.40
C ALA A 252 5.21 9.07 -11.66
N GLY A 253 5.82 9.92 -12.48
CA GLY A 253 5.36 11.28 -12.79
C GLY A 253 3.99 11.34 -13.49
N HIS A 254 3.56 10.27 -14.14
CA HIS A 254 2.23 10.21 -14.77
C HIS A 254 1.10 10.08 -13.73
N PHE A 255 1.38 9.53 -12.56
CA PHE A 255 0.38 9.19 -11.52
C PHE A 255 0.58 9.94 -10.21
N LEU A 256 1.84 10.22 -9.86
CA LEU A 256 2.18 10.96 -8.65
C LEU A 256 2.35 12.44 -9.01
N LYS A 257 1.51 13.29 -8.42
CA LYS A 257 1.61 14.76 -8.59
C LYS A 257 2.76 15.32 -7.73
N THR A 258 3.97 14.86 -8.00
CA THR A 258 5.19 15.19 -7.25
C THR A 258 6.24 15.71 -8.22
N GLN A 259 7.09 16.63 -7.78
CA GLN A 259 8.16 17.18 -8.61
C GLN A 259 9.14 16.08 -9.04
N PRO A 260 9.67 16.12 -10.28
CA PRO A 260 10.53 15.06 -10.80
C PRO A 260 11.82 14.82 -9.99
N ASP A 261 12.38 15.87 -9.41
CA ASP A 261 13.57 15.79 -8.54
C ASP A 261 13.28 15.08 -7.22
N VAL A 262 12.09 15.31 -6.64
CA VAL A 262 11.61 14.59 -5.45
C VAL A 262 11.40 13.11 -5.77
N LEU A 263 10.78 12.80 -6.92
CA LEU A 263 10.59 11.42 -7.37
C LEU A 263 11.94 10.73 -7.59
N ALA A 264 12.87 11.37 -8.29
CA ALA A 264 14.19 10.81 -8.54
C ALA A 264 14.92 10.48 -7.22
N ALA A 265 14.91 11.41 -6.25
CA ALA A 265 15.54 11.18 -4.95
C ALA A 265 14.86 10.08 -4.13
N SER A 266 13.55 9.85 -4.32
CA SER A 266 12.80 8.83 -3.57
C SER A 266 13.17 7.40 -3.95
N PHE A 267 13.68 7.18 -5.16
CA PHE A 267 14.05 5.85 -5.64
C PHE A 267 15.38 5.34 -5.06
N ASP A 268 16.17 6.20 -4.41
CA ASP A 268 17.37 5.80 -3.67
C ASP A 268 17.06 4.96 -2.41
N TYR A 269 15.79 4.89 -2.00
CA TYR A 269 15.36 4.26 -0.75
C TYR A 269 14.53 2.99 -0.94
N ILE A 270 14.15 2.63 -2.17
CA ILE A 270 13.22 1.54 -2.44
C ILE A 270 13.80 0.55 -3.47
N SER A 271 13.53 -0.73 -3.29
CA SER A 271 13.91 -1.78 -4.23
C SER A 271 12.69 -2.52 -4.75
N TYR A 272 12.62 -2.70 -6.06
CA TYR A 272 11.60 -3.53 -6.72
C TYR A 272 12.13 -4.91 -7.11
N GLU A 273 13.37 -5.23 -6.72
CA GLU A 273 14.01 -6.50 -7.01
C GLU A 273 13.36 -7.65 -6.23
N SER A 274 13.12 -8.77 -6.91
CA SER A 274 12.66 -10.03 -6.33
C SER A 274 11.52 -9.87 -5.30
N PRO A 275 10.35 -9.34 -5.69
CA PRO A 275 9.29 -9.01 -4.75
C PRO A 275 8.52 -10.25 -4.25
N ILE A 276 9.16 -11.41 -4.11
CA ILE A 276 8.54 -12.62 -3.58
C ILE A 276 8.66 -12.64 -2.06
N LEU A 277 7.53 -12.88 -1.38
CA LEU A 277 7.50 -13.06 0.06
C LEU A 277 7.96 -14.47 0.40
N SER A 278 9.15 -14.61 0.97
CA SER A 278 9.64 -15.91 1.47
C SER A 278 9.02 -16.27 2.82
N HIS A 279 9.01 -17.57 3.16
CA HIS A 279 8.62 -18.03 4.49
C HIS A 279 9.42 -17.33 5.59
N ALA A 280 10.73 -17.18 5.44
CA ALA A 280 11.58 -16.54 6.43
C ALA A 280 11.21 -15.06 6.65
N ALA A 281 10.93 -14.31 5.57
CA ALA A 281 10.50 -12.91 5.67
C ALA A 281 9.11 -12.79 6.31
N TYR A 282 8.21 -13.73 6.01
CA TYR A 282 6.89 -13.79 6.63
C TYR A 282 6.96 -14.11 8.13
N ASP A 283 7.79 -15.07 8.51
CA ASP A 283 7.99 -15.48 9.91
C ASP A 283 8.57 -14.32 10.73
N ASP A 284 9.58 -13.60 10.21
CA ASP A 284 10.15 -12.42 10.86
C ASP A 284 9.12 -11.30 11.01
N LEU A 285 8.38 -10.98 9.93
CA LEU A 285 7.31 -9.99 9.96
C LEU A 285 6.26 -10.32 11.04
N THR A 286 5.72 -11.53 11.01
CA THR A 286 4.63 -11.93 11.92
C THR A 286 5.12 -12.10 13.35
N TYR A 287 6.37 -12.49 13.55
CA TYR A 287 7.02 -12.47 14.86
C TYR A 287 7.05 -11.04 15.44
N ARG A 288 7.56 -10.06 14.67
CA ARG A 288 7.59 -8.64 15.08
C ARG A 288 6.19 -8.10 15.37
N MET A 289 5.23 -8.39 14.49
CA MET A 289 3.82 -7.97 14.70
C MET A 289 3.24 -8.53 16.00
N ARG A 290 3.59 -9.76 16.36
CA ARG A 290 3.12 -10.39 17.59
C ARG A 290 3.79 -9.80 18.83
N GLU A 291 5.11 -9.60 18.80
CA GLU A 291 5.86 -8.99 19.93
C GLU A 291 5.36 -7.58 20.24
N GLU A 292 5.00 -6.80 19.20
CA GLU A 292 4.40 -5.47 19.35
C GLU A 292 2.88 -5.49 19.60
N GLY A 293 2.29 -6.69 19.77
CA GLY A 293 0.86 -6.84 20.07
C GLY A 293 -0.09 -6.43 18.93
N LEU A 294 0.40 -6.31 17.70
CA LEU A 294 -0.43 -5.97 16.55
C LEU A 294 -1.35 -7.12 16.14
N ILE A 295 -0.92 -8.36 16.37
CA ILE A 295 -1.71 -9.59 16.17
C ILE A 295 -1.62 -10.48 17.40
N ALA A 296 -2.70 -11.23 17.68
CA ALA A 296 -2.74 -12.23 18.75
C ALA A 296 -2.44 -13.64 18.21
N ARG A 297 -2.93 -13.96 17.01
CA ARG A 297 -2.70 -15.20 16.27
C ARG A 297 -1.93 -14.92 14.99
N ILE A 298 -0.89 -15.69 14.73
CA ILE A 298 -0.20 -15.65 13.44
C ILE A 298 -0.98 -16.57 12.48
N PRO A 299 -1.56 -16.05 11.36
CA PRO A 299 -1.99 -16.91 10.27
C PRO A 299 -0.80 -17.69 9.74
N SER A 300 -0.98 -18.95 9.30
CA SER A 300 0.13 -19.65 8.65
C SER A 300 0.48 -18.99 7.30
N TYR A 301 1.67 -19.25 6.80
CA TYR A 301 2.08 -18.74 5.49
C TYR A 301 1.08 -19.15 4.41
N GLU A 302 0.65 -20.43 4.39
CA GLU A 302 -0.29 -20.98 3.42
C GLU A 302 -1.73 -20.47 3.61
N GLU A 303 -2.08 -19.99 4.82
CA GLU A 303 -3.35 -19.31 5.04
C GLU A 303 -3.34 -17.90 4.41
N PHE A 304 -2.19 -17.26 4.35
CA PHE A 304 -2.06 -15.86 3.90
C PHE A 304 -1.53 -15.72 2.49
N VAL A 305 -0.57 -16.55 2.05
CA VAL A 305 0.08 -16.49 0.73
C VAL A 305 -0.46 -17.59 -0.18
N ASP A 306 -0.92 -17.26 -1.36
CA ASP A 306 -1.31 -18.22 -2.39
C ASP A 306 -0.23 -18.32 -3.48
N GLU A 307 0.78 -19.16 -3.26
CA GLU A 307 1.88 -19.38 -4.23
C GLU A 307 1.40 -19.89 -5.59
N ARG A 308 0.18 -20.42 -5.67
CA ARG A 308 -0.40 -20.88 -6.95
C ARG A 308 -0.75 -19.72 -7.88
N LEU A 309 -0.69 -18.49 -7.39
CA LEU A 309 -0.84 -17.28 -8.19
C LEU A 309 0.47 -16.84 -8.83
N LEU A 310 1.61 -17.35 -8.36
CA LEU A 310 2.91 -17.09 -8.98
C LEU A 310 3.02 -17.80 -10.35
N PRO A 311 3.78 -17.23 -11.30
CA PRO A 311 3.96 -17.78 -12.66
C PRO A 311 4.67 -19.13 -12.67
#